data_02db631ac8c629755ecb3ce62d7d8383
#
_entry.id   02db631ac8c629755ecb3ce62d7d8383
#
_cell.length_a   1.000
_cell.length_b   1.000
_cell.length_c   1.000
_cell.angle_alpha   90.00
_cell.angle_beta   90.00
_cell.angle_gamma   90.00
#
_symmetry.space_group_name_H-M   'P 1'
#
loop_
_entity.id
_entity.type
_entity.pdbx_description
1 polymer ?
#
loop_
_entity_poly.entity_id
_entity_poly.type
_entity_poly.pdbx_seq_one_letter_code
_entity_poly.pdbx_strand_id
1 'polypeptide(L)'
;YITEDFPQSQIEFEKRFASEKACYQYLFKMKWPEGFVCSKCGHQSYWISAKHIYICRRCESHFSVTAGTIMHDTKKPITYWFKAMWWFTTRKSGLSAVNLQNLLALGCYGTAWAWLHKLRRCTIRNGREKLSGKVEVDEFYLGGKKPGKRGRGSTGKSIVLAAVERKGRKIGRIRLQVADDCSSDSLIPLIIENVEDGSQVITDGWKSYDSLGQDRYDHHQVFLSKSDDKYSALSGVHLIASLVNRLMLGTFHGRFEPKYLQNYLDEYVFRFNRRNSRNVGKKFMRIVQQVASSVQITCRQITKGIEIDLLPQN
;
A
#
# COMPACT_ATOMS: atom_id res chain seq x y z
N TYR A 1 -2.76 7.24 -23.11
CA TYR A 1 -3.67 6.32 -22.42
C TYR A 1 -3.04 4.93 -22.44
N ILE A 2 -2.55 4.44 -21.28
CA ILE A 2 -2.15 3.05 -21.18
C ILE A 2 -3.42 2.22 -21.32
N THR A 3 -3.53 1.47 -22.40
CA THR A 3 -4.62 0.50 -22.59
C THR A 3 -4.63 -0.42 -21.37
N GLU A 4 -5.75 -0.50 -20.66
CA GLU A 4 -5.85 -1.34 -19.46
C GLU A 4 -5.75 -2.81 -19.86
N ASP A 5 -4.55 -3.35 -19.84
CA ASP A 5 -4.19 -4.69 -20.26
C ASP A 5 -3.81 -5.54 -19.04
N PHE A 6 -4.75 -6.35 -18.55
CA PHE A 6 -4.57 -7.19 -17.37
C PHE A 6 -5.35 -8.52 -17.48
N PRO A 7 -4.88 -9.62 -16.87
CA PRO A 7 -5.57 -10.88 -16.88
C PRO A 7 -6.88 -10.81 -16.08
N GLN A 8 -7.94 -11.40 -16.59
CA GLN A 8 -9.27 -11.38 -15.99
C GLN A 8 -9.44 -12.46 -14.90
N SER A 9 -8.63 -13.52 -14.93
CA SER A 9 -8.72 -14.69 -14.06
C SER A 9 -7.36 -15.27 -13.73
N GLN A 10 -7.31 -16.17 -12.74
CA GLN A 10 -6.12 -16.96 -12.40
C GLN A 10 -5.64 -17.78 -13.61
N ILE A 11 -6.55 -18.43 -14.33
CA ILE A 11 -6.20 -19.26 -15.49
C ILE A 11 -5.56 -18.41 -16.59
N GLU A 12 -6.12 -17.24 -16.86
CA GLU A 12 -5.56 -16.31 -17.85
C GLU A 12 -4.19 -15.78 -17.40
N PHE A 13 -4.05 -15.43 -16.12
CA PHE A 13 -2.76 -15.03 -15.55
C PHE A 13 -1.69 -16.12 -15.77
N GLU A 14 -2.00 -17.37 -15.45
CA GLU A 14 -1.06 -18.49 -15.59
C GLU A 14 -0.66 -18.75 -17.04
N LYS A 15 -1.63 -18.71 -17.97
CA LYS A 15 -1.35 -18.84 -19.41
C LYS A 15 -0.48 -17.69 -19.93
N ARG A 16 -0.81 -16.46 -19.54
CA ARG A 16 -0.16 -15.24 -20.06
C ARG A 16 1.25 -15.07 -19.54
N PHE A 17 1.50 -15.37 -18.27
CA PHE A 17 2.79 -15.18 -17.60
C PHE A 17 3.53 -16.50 -17.30
N ALA A 18 3.34 -17.48 -18.16
CA ALA A 18 4.02 -18.77 -18.06
C ALA A 18 5.53 -18.68 -18.33
N SER A 19 5.98 -17.72 -19.13
CA SER A 19 7.39 -17.54 -19.53
C SER A 19 7.99 -16.23 -18.99
N GLU A 20 9.30 -16.22 -18.74
CA GLU A 20 10.03 -15.02 -18.39
C GLU A 20 9.92 -13.94 -19.48
N LYS A 21 10.00 -14.35 -20.75
CA LYS A 21 9.84 -13.44 -21.89
C LYS A 21 8.55 -12.62 -21.81
N ALA A 22 7.42 -13.26 -21.53
CA ALA A 22 6.13 -12.58 -21.39
C ALA A 22 6.13 -11.60 -20.21
N CYS A 23 6.72 -11.98 -19.08
CA CYS A 23 6.85 -11.12 -17.91
C CYS A 23 7.73 -9.89 -18.21
N TYR A 24 8.88 -10.07 -18.86
CA TYR A 24 9.77 -8.96 -19.24
C TYR A 24 9.10 -8.02 -20.24
N GLN A 25 8.36 -8.53 -21.22
CA GLN A 25 7.61 -7.71 -22.18
C GLN A 25 6.51 -6.89 -21.49
N TYR A 26 5.83 -7.47 -20.49
CA TYR A 26 4.81 -6.75 -19.73
C TYR A 26 5.43 -5.65 -18.87
N LEU A 27 6.53 -5.93 -18.17
CA LEU A 27 7.29 -4.91 -17.41
C LEU A 27 7.81 -3.80 -18.31
N PHE A 28 8.27 -4.13 -19.50
CA PHE A 28 8.72 -3.13 -20.47
C PHE A 28 7.61 -2.12 -20.78
N LYS A 29 6.40 -2.60 -21.10
CA LYS A 29 5.24 -1.72 -21.36
C LYS A 29 4.88 -0.85 -20.15
N MET A 30 5.07 -1.36 -18.92
CA MET A 30 4.80 -0.58 -17.71
C MET A 30 5.87 0.47 -17.44
N LYS A 31 7.15 0.18 -17.74
CA LYS A 31 8.27 1.09 -17.53
C LYS A 31 8.38 2.16 -18.62
N TRP A 32 8.06 1.80 -19.86
CA TRP A 32 8.09 2.69 -21.01
C TRP A 32 6.74 2.65 -21.76
N PRO A 33 5.70 3.28 -21.22
CA PRO A 33 4.35 3.23 -21.81
C PRO A 33 4.29 3.88 -23.20
N GLU A 34 5.10 4.91 -23.44
CA GLU A 34 5.21 5.63 -24.73
C GLU A 34 6.33 5.06 -25.62
N GLY A 35 6.90 3.91 -25.24
CA GLY A 35 8.04 3.31 -25.92
C GLY A 35 9.38 3.63 -25.26
N PHE A 36 10.40 2.89 -25.66
CA PHE A 36 11.76 3.06 -25.13
C PHE A 36 12.36 4.40 -25.51
N VAL A 37 12.90 5.10 -24.53
CA VAL A 37 13.74 6.29 -24.72
C VAL A 37 15.02 6.11 -23.90
N CYS A 38 16.17 6.19 -24.58
CA CYS A 38 17.46 6.11 -23.92
C CYS A 38 17.68 7.33 -23.03
N SER A 39 17.82 7.15 -21.71
CA SER A 39 18.05 8.26 -20.78
C SER A 39 19.41 8.95 -20.96
N LYS A 40 20.36 8.34 -21.69
CA LYS A 40 21.68 8.94 -21.95
C LYS A 40 21.74 9.78 -23.23
N CYS A 41 21.04 9.39 -24.29
CA CYS A 41 21.17 10.04 -25.59
C CYS A 41 19.85 10.35 -26.31
N GLY A 42 18.70 10.07 -25.67
CA GLY A 42 17.36 10.33 -26.23
C GLY A 42 16.93 9.41 -27.37
N HIS A 43 17.79 8.46 -27.81
CA HIS A 43 17.47 7.59 -28.95
C HIS A 43 16.38 6.55 -28.56
N GLN A 44 15.51 6.23 -29.52
CA GLN A 44 14.34 5.37 -29.27
C GLN A 44 14.51 3.92 -29.74
N SER A 45 15.52 3.64 -30.57
CA SER A 45 15.75 2.28 -31.09
C SER A 45 16.68 1.50 -30.17
N TYR A 46 16.36 0.23 -30.00
CA TYR A 46 17.11 -0.70 -29.15
C TYR A 46 17.15 -2.10 -29.77
N TRP A 47 18.00 -2.95 -29.24
CA TRP A 47 17.94 -4.40 -29.39
C TRP A 47 17.93 -5.07 -28.02
N ILE A 48 17.50 -6.31 -27.98
CA ILE A 48 17.34 -7.06 -26.72
C ILE A 48 18.32 -8.22 -26.70
N SER A 49 19.15 -8.30 -25.65
CA SER A 49 20.05 -9.43 -25.44
C SER A 49 19.30 -10.66 -24.96
N ALA A 50 19.95 -11.83 -25.02
CA ALA A 50 19.41 -13.09 -24.47
C ALA A 50 19.08 -13.01 -22.95
N LYS A 51 19.69 -12.09 -22.23
CA LYS A 51 19.43 -11.82 -20.80
C LYS A 51 18.34 -10.77 -20.56
N HIS A 52 17.53 -10.44 -21.55
CA HIS A 52 16.48 -9.40 -21.48
C HIS A 52 17.00 -8.01 -21.10
N ILE A 53 18.24 -7.67 -21.50
CA ILE A 53 18.81 -6.33 -21.39
C ILE A 53 18.49 -5.57 -22.68
N TYR A 54 17.99 -4.35 -22.54
CA TYR A 54 17.68 -3.43 -23.64
C TYR A 54 18.90 -2.58 -23.90
N ILE A 55 19.44 -2.61 -25.11
CA ILE A 55 20.69 -1.93 -25.49
C ILE A 55 20.37 -0.87 -26.52
N CYS A 56 20.69 0.38 -26.20
CA CYS A 56 20.48 1.48 -27.12
C CYS A 56 21.33 1.31 -28.41
N ARG A 57 20.71 1.45 -29.57
CA ARG A 57 21.43 1.28 -30.85
C ARG A 57 22.41 2.40 -31.17
N ARG A 58 22.27 3.58 -30.50
CA ARG A 58 23.15 4.74 -30.76
C ARG A 58 24.35 4.83 -29.84
N CYS A 59 24.15 4.64 -28.53
CA CYS A 59 25.21 4.85 -27.53
C CYS A 59 25.55 3.58 -26.71
N GLU A 60 25.00 2.43 -27.13
CA GLU A 60 25.24 1.10 -26.55
C GLU A 60 24.98 1.00 -25.04
N SER A 61 24.32 1.99 -24.46
CA SER A 61 23.95 1.94 -23.04
C SER A 61 22.94 0.83 -22.75
N HIS A 62 23.15 0.14 -21.63
CA HIS A 62 22.38 -1.02 -21.21
C HIS A 62 21.29 -0.61 -20.23
N PHE A 63 20.07 -1.11 -20.43
CA PHE A 63 18.91 -0.86 -19.59
C PHE A 63 18.21 -2.17 -19.21
N SER A 64 17.81 -2.29 -17.95
CA SER A 64 17.01 -3.40 -17.49
C SER A 64 15.68 -2.90 -16.93
N VAL A 65 14.60 -3.65 -17.12
CA VAL A 65 13.30 -3.32 -16.53
C VAL A 65 13.28 -3.55 -15.03
N THR A 66 14.19 -4.35 -14.50
CA THR A 66 14.29 -4.64 -13.06
C THR A 66 15.34 -3.79 -12.34
N ALA A 67 16.32 -3.26 -13.07
CA ALA A 67 17.37 -2.43 -12.48
C ALA A 67 16.79 -1.15 -11.86
N GLY A 68 17.26 -0.82 -10.64
CA GLY A 68 16.79 0.33 -9.87
C GLY A 68 15.42 0.15 -9.22
N THR A 69 14.74 -0.98 -9.41
CA THR A 69 13.44 -1.29 -8.80
C THR A 69 13.58 -2.17 -7.57
N ILE A 70 12.46 -2.49 -6.92
CA ILE A 70 12.45 -3.48 -5.83
C ILE A 70 12.93 -4.87 -6.25
N MET A 71 12.95 -5.16 -7.56
CA MET A 71 13.42 -6.41 -8.16
C MET A 71 14.91 -6.37 -8.56
N HIS A 72 15.62 -5.28 -8.24
CA HIS A 72 17.05 -5.15 -8.55
C HIS A 72 17.84 -6.35 -7.99
N ASP A 73 18.77 -6.87 -8.79
CA ASP A 73 19.61 -8.03 -8.47
C ASP A 73 18.86 -9.29 -8.02
N THR A 74 17.61 -9.46 -8.45
CA THR A 74 16.87 -10.69 -8.13
C THR A 74 17.57 -11.92 -8.73
N LYS A 75 17.72 -12.98 -7.89
CA LYS A 75 18.31 -14.27 -8.30
C LYS A 75 17.22 -15.30 -8.67
N LYS A 76 15.96 -14.98 -8.40
CA LYS A 76 14.83 -15.85 -8.73
C LYS A 76 14.24 -15.46 -10.07
N PRO A 77 13.64 -16.42 -10.81
CA PRO A 77 12.95 -16.14 -12.06
C PRO A 77 11.92 -15.03 -11.91
N ILE A 78 11.80 -14.17 -12.92
CA ILE A 78 10.85 -13.04 -12.86
C ILE A 78 9.40 -13.51 -12.77
N THR A 79 9.09 -14.70 -13.26
CA THR A 79 7.77 -15.33 -13.11
C THR A 79 7.37 -15.53 -11.64
N TYR A 80 8.33 -15.70 -10.72
CA TYR A 80 8.06 -15.81 -9.29
C TYR A 80 7.57 -14.47 -8.71
N TRP A 81 8.16 -13.35 -9.16
CA TRP A 81 7.70 -12.02 -8.79
C TRP A 81 6.29 -11.74 -9.30
N PHE A 82 5.99 -12.16 -10.54
CA PHE A 82 4.64 -12.04 -11.10
C PHE A 82 3.62 -12.83 -10.28
N LYS A 83 3.92 -14.08 -9.94
CA LYS A 83 3.07 -14.90 -9.05
C LYS A 83 2.92 -14.26 -7.67
N ALA A 84 4.02 -13.74 -7.08
CA ALA A 84 3.95 -13.04 -5.80
C ALA A 84 3.03 -11.81 -5.87
N MET A 85 3.18 -10.94 -6.89
CA MET A 85 2.33 -9.77 -7.11
C MET A 85 0.87 -10.14 -7.35
N TRP A 86 0.62 -11.22 -8.10
CA TRP A 86 -0.73 -11.71 -8.33
C TRP A 86 -1.41 -12.13 -7.02
N TRP A 87 -0.81 -13.01 -6.24
CA TRP A 87 -1.39 -13.46 -4.97
C TRP A 87 -1.45 -12.35 -3.92
N PHE A 88 -0.47 -11.46 -3.88
CA PHE A 88 -0.47 -10.30 -3.00
C PHE A 88 -1.70 -9.41 -3.22
N THR A 89 -2.13 -9.24 -4.47
CA THR A 89 -3.23 -8.33 -4.82
C THR A 89 -4.60 -8.99 -4.89
N THR A 90 -4.67 -10.30 -5.16
CA THR A 90 -5.94 -11.01 -5.39
C THR A 90 -6.49 -11.68 -4.15
N ARG A 91 -5.65 -12.08 -3.18
CA ARG A 91 -6.10 -12.72 -1.95
C ARG A 91 -6.80 -11.75 -1.02
N LYS A 92 -8.06 -12.03 -0.70
CA LYS A 92 -8.91 -11.18 0.16
C LYS A 92 -8.36 -11.05 1.59
N SER A 93 -7.85 -12.12 2.16
CA SER A 93 -7.30 -12.16 3.52
C SER A 93 -5.86 -11.66 3.64
N GLY A 94 -5.22 -11.25 2.53
CA GLY A 94 -3.80 -10.93 2.51
C GLY A 94 -2.91 -12.15 2.29
N LEU A 95 -1.61 -11.95 2.34
CA LEU A 95 -0.61 -12.98 2.09
C LEU A 95 0.46 -12.95 3.17
N SER A 96 0.59 -14.03 3.95
CA SER A 96 1.67 -14.16 4.93
C SER A 96 2.97 -14.62 4.25
N ALA A 97 4.11 -14.38 4.90
CA ALA A 97 5.41 -14.80 4.37
C ALA A 97 5.54 -16.33 4.29
N VAL A 98 4.97 -17.06 5.25
CA VAL A 98 4.92 -18.53 5.21
C VAL A 98 4.12 -19.01 4.00
N ASN A 99 2.94 -18.41 3.75
CA ASN A 99 2.14 -18.77 2.58
C ASN A 99 2.87 -18.47 1.27
N LEU A 100 3.54 -17.32 1.15
CA LEU A 100 4.31 -16.99 -0.05
C LEU A 100 5.50 -17.94 -0.23
N GLN A 101 6.20 -18.27 0.86
CA GLN A 101 7.30 -19.24 0.84
C GLN A 101 6.84 -20.59 0.28
N ASN A 102 5.74 -21.11 0.80
CA ASN A 102 5.20 -22.42 0.37
C ASN A 102 4.71 -22.38 -1.09
N LEU A 103 3.98 -21.31 -1.48
CA LEU A 103 3.45 -21.16 -2.84
C LEU A 103 4.53 -21.08 -3.91
N LEU A 104 5.69 -20.51 -3.59
CA LEU A 104 6.81 -20.35 -4.52
C LEU A 104 7.95 -21.35 -4.26
N ALA A 105 7.80 -22.27 -3.30
CA ALA A 105 8.87 -23.17 -2.86
C ALA A 105 10.19 -22.42 -2.61
N LEU A 106 10.11 -21.28 -1.88
CA LEU A 106 11.29 -20.50 -1.55
C LEU A 106 12.06 -21.18 -0.41
N GLY A 107 13.35 -21.39 -0.59
CA GLY A 107 14.20 -22.08 0.40
C GLY A 107 14.38 -21.31 1.73
N CYS A 108 13.95 -20.04 1.80
CA CYS A 108 14.15 -19.21 3.00
C CYS A 108 12.93 -18.32 3.26
N TYR A 109 12.43 -18.36 4.50
CA TYR A 109 11.37 -17.46 4.98
C TYR A 109 11.73 -15.98 4.81
N GLY A 110 13.00 -15.61 5.11
CA GLY A 110 13.48 -14.23 4.99
C GLY A 110 13.33 -13.65 3.59
N THR A 111 13.48 -14.48 2.55
CA THR A 111 13.25 -14.05 1.16
C THR A 111 11.78 -13.71 0.92
N ALA A 112 10.86 -14.58 1.33
CA ALA A 112 9.42 -14.34 1.19
C ALA A 112 8.99 -13.09 1.99
N TRP A 113 9.48 -12.95 3.22
CA TRP A 113 9.22 -11.81 4.08
C TRP A 113 9.72 -10.50 3.44
N ALA A 114 10.97 -10.47 2.97
CA ALA A 114 11.54 -9.29 2.32
C ALA A 114 10.78 -8.90 1.05
N TRP A 115 10.36 -9.88 0.25
CA TRP A 115 9.57 -9.63 -0.96
C TRP A 115 8.21 -9.00 -0.64
N LEU A 116 7.51 -9.50 0.38
CA LEU A 116 6.26 -8.90 0.81
C LEU A 116 6.43 -7.47 1.32
N HIS A 117 7.50 -7.19 2.09
CA HIS A 117 7.79 -5.83 2.52
C HIS A 117 8.14 -4.89 1.37
N LYS A 118 8.89 -5.36 0.38
CA LYS A 118 9.14 -4.61 -0.86
C LYS A 118 7.83 -4.30 -1.59
N LEU A 119 6.93 -5.29 -1.74
CA LEU A 119 5.63 -5.09 -2.38
C LEU A 119 4.72 -4.14 -1.59
N ARG A 120 4.71 -4.22 -0.24
CA ARG A 120 3.95 -3.30 0.61
C ARG A 120 4.36 -1.86 0.38
N ARG A 121 5.66 -1.58 0.31
CA ARG A 121 6.15 -0.22 0.00
C ARG A 121 5.71 0.28 -1.37
N CYS A 122 5.50 -0.61 -2.34
CA CYS A 122 4.93 -0.25 -3.64
C CYS A 122 3.40 -0.07 -3.63
N THR A 123 2.70 -0.19 -2.50
CA THR A 123 1.25 0.05 -2.46
C THR A 123 0.87 1.52 -2.35
N ILE A 124 1.80 2.37 -1.94
CA ILE A 124 1.63 3.82 -1.89
C ILE A 124 2.10 4.42 -3.20
N ARG A 125 1.25 5.26 -3.77
CA ARG A 125 1.57 6.09 -4.93
C ARG A 125 1.82 7.51 -4.45
N ASN A 126 2.92 8.11 -4.89
CA ASN A 126 3.17 9.54 -4.70
C ASN A 126 2.08 10.37 -5.38
N GLY A 127 1.73 11.51 -4.79
CA GLY A 127 0.67 12.37 -5.29
C GLY A 127 -0.71 11.72 -5.29
N ARG A 128 -0.96 10.77 -4.37
CA ARG A 128 -2.30 10.20 -4.20
C ARG A 128 -3.29 11.29 -3.76
N GLU A 129 -4.45 11.31 -4.39
CA GLU A 129 -5.52 12.25 -4.04
C GLU A 129 -5.90 12.11 -2.56
N LYS A 130 -6.09 13.24 -1.87
CA LYS A 130 -6.62 13.28 -0.51
C LYS A 130 -8.06 12.78 -0.46
N LEU A 131 -8.54 12.41 0.71
CA LEU A 131 -9.95 12.12 0.95
C LEU A 131 -10.74 13.42 0.91
N SER A 132 -11.96 13.38 0.39
CA SER A 132 -12.78 14.57 0.23
C SER A 132 -14.25 14.35 0.55
N GLY A 133 -15.00 15.44 0.70
CA GLY A 133 -16.41 15.40 1.08
C GLY A 133 -16.58 15.10 2.56
N LYS A 134 -17.43 14.15 2.91
CA LYS A 134 -17.66 13.73 4.31
C LYS A 134 -16.65 12.69 4.74
N VAL A 135 -15.82 12.98 5.75
CA VAL A 135 -14.74 12.12 6.25
C VAL A 135 -14.88 11.92 7.76
N GLU A 136 -15.04 10.66 8.17
CA GLU A 136 -14.97 10.28 9.60
C GLU A 136 -13.51 10.07 9.99
N VAL A 137 -13.10 10.61 11.13
CA VAL A 137 -11.73 10.50 11.65
C VAL A 137 -11.78 10.12 13.13
N ASP A 138 -11.01 9.09 13.47
CA ASP A 138 -10.83 8.64 14.86
C ASP A 138 -9.57 7.78 14.97
N GLU A 139 -9.03 7.61 16.15
CA GLU A 139 -7.93 6.71 16.40
C GLU A 139 -8.38 5.37 17.00
N PHE A 140 -7.65 4.30 16.68
CA PHE A 140 -7.83 3.00 17.28
C PHE A 140 -6.50 2.34 17.63
N TYR A 141 -6.53 1.32 18.48
CA TYR A 141 -5.35 0.68 19.03
C TYR A 141 -5.15 -0.71 18.44
N LEU A 142 -3.93 -0.96 17.95
CA LEU A 142 -3.48 -2.28 17.47
C LEU A 142 -2.42 -2.85 18.39
N GLY A 143 -2.54 -4.13 18.73
CA GLY A 143 -1.59 -4.87 19.56
C GLY A 143 -2.26 -5.89 20.47
N GLY A 144 -1.44 -6.79 21.04
CA GLY A 144 -1.94 -7.85 21.92
C GLY A 144 -2.56 -7.31 23.21
N LYS A 145 -3.43 -8.14 23.83
CA LYS A 145 -3.94 -7.86 25.17
C LYS A 145 -2.76 -7.89 26.15
N LYS A 146 -2.47 -6.75 26.75
CA LYS A 146 -1.54 -6.66 27.89
C LYS A 146 -2.33 -6.27 29.15
N PRO A 147 -2.00 -6.80 30.34
CA PRO A 147 -2.56 -6.33 31.61
C PRO A 147 -2.27 -4.83 31.76
N GLY A 148 -3.23 -4.05 32.28
CA GLY A 148 -3.06 -2.65 32.57
C GLY A 148 -4.18 -1.76 32.01
N LYS A 149 -3.90 -0.45 31.91
CA LYS A 149 -4.86 0.59 31.52
C LYS A 149 -5.40 0.33 30.10
N ARG A 150 -6.72 0.42 29.93
CA ARG A 150 -7.41 0.31 28.64
C ARG A 150 -7.57 1.70 28.00
N GLY A 151 -7.57 1.76 26.68
CA GLY A 151 -7.77 3.01 25.93
C GLY A 151 -6.51 3.87 25.83
N ARG A 152 -6.71 5.19 25.78
CA ARG A 152 -5.64 6.19 25.66
C ARG A 152 -4.64 6.05 26.83
N GLY A 153 -3.35 5.89 26.54
CA GLY A 153 -2.29 5.61 27.51
C GLY A 153 -2.02 4.12 27.81
N SER A 154 -2.57 3.20 27.02
CA SER A 154 -2.27 1.77 27.11
C SER A 154 -0.86 1.49 26.57
N THR A 155 0.04 1.02 27.44
CA THR A 155 1.44 0.72 27.09
C THR A 155 1.56 -0.45 26.11
N GLY A 156 2.38 -0.28 25.06
CA GLY A 156 2.75 -1.35 24.13
C GLY A 156 1.70 -1.68 23.07
N LYS A 157 0.74 -0.77 22.84
CA LYS A 157 -0.13 -0.78 21.65
C LYS A 157 0.27 0.32 20.70
N SER A 158 0.16 0.07 19.42
CA SER A 158 0.32 1.09 18.38
C SER A 158 -0.98 1.84 18.16
N ILE A 159 -0.90 3.15 18.02
CA ILE A 159 -2.04 4.02 17.73
C ILE A 159 -2.13 4.18 16.21
N VAL A 160 -3.34 4.05 15.69
CA VAL A 160 -3.61 4.20 14.26
C VAL A 160 -4.73 5.22 14.07
N LEU A 161 -4.43 6.33 13.42
CA LEU A 161 -5.43 7.25 12.92
C LEU A 161 -6.11 6.64 11.68
N ALA A 162 -7.42 6.58 11.70
CA ALA A 162 -8.23 6.19 10.55
C ALA A 162 -9.02 7.40 10.04
N ALA A 163 -8.86 7.71 8.76
CA ALA A 163 -9.73 8.64 8.05
C ALA A 163 -10.53 7.86 7.01
N VAL A 164 -11.85 7.99 7.05
CA VAL A 164 -12.80 7.16 6.29
C VAL A 164 -13.78 8.05 5.53
N GLU A 165 -13.65 8.08 4.21
CA GLU A 165 -14.55 8.82 3.32
C GLU A 165 -15.93 8.17 3.29
N ARG A 166 -17.00 8.97 3.42
CA ARG A 166 -18.38 8.52 3.38
C ARG A 166 -19.05 8.91 2.07
N LYS A 167 -19.74 7.94 1.48
CA LYS A 167 -20.60 8.14 0.28
C LYS A 167 -22.03 7.72 0.63
N GLY A 168 -22.76 8.61 1.31
CA GLY A 168 -24.01 8.26 1.97
C GLY A 168 -23.78 7.19 3.05
N ARG A 169 -24.50 6.07 2.98
CA ARG A 169 -24.33 4.93 3.88
C ARG A 169 -23.08 4.06 3.58
N LYS A 170 -22.46 4.23 2.39
CA LYS A 170 -21.33 3.42 1.97
C LYS A 170 -20.00 4.05 2.42
N ILE A 171 -19.00 3.21 2.65
CA ILE A 171 -17.61 3.64 2.85
C ILE A 171 -16.96 3.85 1.49
N GLY A 172 -16.34 5.00 1.30
CA GLY A 172 -15.52 5.36 0.14
C GLY A 172 -14.08 4.87 0.28
N ARG A 173 -13.15 5.77 0.10
CA ARG A 173 -11.72 5.53 0.33
C ARG A 173 -11.38 5.66 1.81
N ILE A 174 -10.26 5.08 2.19
CA ILE A 174 -9.73 5.16 3.55
C ILE A 174 -8.26 5.56 3.55
N ARG A 175 -7.81 6.12 4.67
CA ARG A 175 -6.40 6.27 5.04
C ARG A 175 -6.20 5.73 6.44
N LEU A 176 -5.06 5.08 6.65
CA LEU A 176 -4.63 4.55 7.94
C LEU A 176 -3.19 4.98 8.15
N GLN A 177 -2.91 5.61 9.27
CA GLN A 177 -1.57 6.10 9.56
C GLN A 177 -1.23 5.85 11.02
N VAL A 178 -0.03 5.32 11.28
CA VAL A 178 0.48 5.15 12.63
C VAL A 178 0.77 6.54 13.21
N ALA A 179 0.29 6.78 14.42
CA ALA A 179 0.55 7.98 15.18
C ALA A 179 1.44 7.65 16.39
N ASP A 180 2.28 8.59 16.78
CA ASP A 180 3.16 8.43 17.93
C ASP A 180 2.34 8.45 19.25
N ASP A 181 1.38 9.35 19.30
CA ASP A 181 0.43 9.48 20.42
C ASP A 181 -0.92 10.07 19.95
N CYS A 182 -1.83 10.36 20.91
CA CYS A 182 -3.13 10.95 20.62
C CYS A 182 -3.15 12.48 20.86
N SER A 183 -1.99 13.15 20.81
CA SER A 183 -1.92 14.61 20.90
C SER A 183 -2.37 15.29 19.61
N SER A 184 -2.74 16.57 19.71
CA SER A 184 -3.03 17.38 18.51
C SER A 184 -1.83 17.47 17.59
N ASP A 185 -0.61 17.57 18.14
CA ASP A 185 0.64 17.69 17.38
C ASP A 185 0.92 16.43 16.54
N SER A 186 0.47 15.25 17.00
CA SER A 186 0.58 14.01 16.25
C SER A 186 -0.59 13.82 15.27
N LEU A 187 -1.83 14.09 15.67
CA LEU A 187 -3.03 13.73 14.88
C LEU A 187 -3.35 14.77 13.78
N ILE A 188 -3.24 16.07 14.08
CA ILE A 188 -3.64 17.12 13.11
C ILE A 188 -2.80 17.10 11.82
N PRO A 189 -1.46 17.00 11.87
CA PRO A 189 -0.66 16.89 10.64
C PRO A 189 -1.08 15.69 9.76
N LEU A 190 -1.39 14.56 10.36
CA LEU A 190 -1.83 13.36 9.63
C LEU A 190 -3.19 13.58 8.94
N ILE A 191 -4.11 14.33 9.58
CA ILE A 191 -5.39 14.69 8.97
C ILE A 191 -5.14 15.64 7.79
N ILE A 192 -4.32 16.67 7.97
CA ILE A 192 -3.99 17.66 6.92
C ILE A 192 -3.34 16.99 5.71
N GLU A 193 -2.48 16.00 5.92
CA GLU A 193 -1.84 15.25 4.84
C GLU A 193 -2.86 14.42 4.03
N ASN A 194 -3.86 13.86 4.69
CA ASN A 194 -4.71 12.84 4.10
C ASN A 194 -6.12 13.31 3.70
N VAL A 195 -6.57 14.46 4.19
CA VAL A 195 -7.92 15.02 3.93
C VAL A 195 -7.80 16.35 3.21
N GLU A 196 -8.62 16.54 2.18
CA GLU A 196 -8.67 17.75 1.35
C GLU A 196 -9.31 18.90 2.13
N ASP A 197 -8.74 20.09 2.01
CA ASP A 197 -9.27 21.31 2.59
C ASP A 197 -10.72 21.55 2.09
N GLY A 198 -11.59 22.09 2.96
CA GLY A 198 -13.02 22.25 2.68
C GLY A 198 -13.86 20.98 2.88
N SER A 199 -13.26 19.86 3.28
CA SER A 199 -14.01 18.66 3.60
C SER A 199 -14.77 18.79 4.93
N GLN A 200 -15.91 18.10 5.03
CA GLN A 200 -16.60 17.91 6.31
C GLN A 200 -15.90 16.81 7.09
N VAL A 201 -15.26 17.16 8.20
CA VAL A 201 -14.53 16.22 9.07
C VAL A 201 -15.34 15.95 10.33
N ILE A 202 -15.62 14.69 10.60
CA ILE A 202 -16.37 14.24 11.77
C ILE A 202 -15.44 13.48 12.70
N THR A 203 -15.31 13.94 13.94
CA THR A 203 -14.49 13.30 14.98
C THR A 203 -15.33 12.99 16.23
N ASP A 204 -14.75 12.20 17.15
CA ASP A 204 -15.28 12.17 18.52
C ASP A 204 -15.00 13.51 19.24
N GLY A 205 -15.53 13.64 20.47
CA GLY A 205 -15.32 14.85 21.30
C GLY A 205 -13.97 14.89 22.00
N TRP A 206 -12.91 14.28 21.47
CA TRP A 206 -11.58 14.32 22.06
C TRP A 206 -10.90 15.69 21.82
N LYS A 207 -10.35 16.27 22.91
CA LYS A 207 -9.75 17.62 22.89
C LYS A 207 -8.65 17.84 21.85
N SER A 208 -7.92 16.79 21.47
CA SER A 208 -6.85 16.92 20.45
C SER A 208 -7.39 17.32 19.08
N TYR A 209 -8.68 17.14 18.80
CA TYR A 209 -9.32 17.58 17.57
C TYR A 209 -9.85 19.01 17.63
N ASP A 210 -9.87 19.68 18.81
CA ASP A 210 -10.35 21.06 18.95
C ASP A 210 -9.53 22.07 18.13
N SER A 211 -8.25 21.76 17.91
CA SER A 211 -7.34 22.57 17.09
C SER A 211 -7.46 22.30 15.58
N LEU A 212 -8.39 21.44 15.16
CA LEU A 212 -8.69 21.27 13.75
C LEU A 212 -9.40 22.54 13.25
N GLY A 213 -8.65 23.44 12.64
CA GLY A 213 -9.10 24.81 12.31
C GLY A 213 -10.37 24.81 11.47
N GLN A 214 -11.37 25.57 11.91
CA GLN A 214 -12.64 25.75 11.20
C GLN A 214 -12.45 26.43 9.83
N ASP A 215 -11.38 27.21 9.68
CA ASP A 215 -11.03 27.83 8.39
C ASP A 215 -10.63 26.83 7.32
N ARG A 216 -10.19 25.62 7.72
CA ARG A 216 -9.73 24.58 6.82
C ARG A 216 -10.78 23.50 6.57
N TYR A 217 -11.55 23.13 7.59
CA TYR A 217 -12.52 22.05 7.56
C TYR A 217 -13.87 22.46 8.15
N ASP A 218 -14.96 21.91 7.59
CA ASP A 218 -16.26 21.92 8.26
C ASP A 218 -16.23 20.82 9.34
N HIS A 219 -15.74 21.18 10.54
CA HIS A 219 -15.45 20.24 11.61
C HIS A 219 -16.68 20.02 12.51
N HIS A 220 -17.12 18.77 12.62
CA HIS A 220 -18.22 18.34 13.46
C HIS A 220 -17.75 17.33 14.50
N GLN A 221 -17.86 17.70 15.77
CA GLN A 221 -17.61 16.82 16.91
C GLN A 221 -18.86 16.08 17.34
N VAL A 222 -18.77 14.78 17.54
CA VAL A 222 -19.83 13.93 18.04
C VAL A 222 -19.52 13.44 19.43
N PHE A 223 -20.32 13.90 20.41
CA PHE A 223 -20.18 13.49 21.79
C PHE A 223 -20.97 12.20 22.02
N LEU A 224 -20.29 11.07 22.12
CA LEU A 224 -20.88 9.74 22.31
C LEU A 224 -21.74 9.61 23.59
N SER A 225 -21.52 10.46 24.59
CA SER A 225 -22.32 10.50 25.81
C SER A 225 -23.71 11.13 25.67
N LYS A 226 -23.92 11.91 24.58
CA LYS A 226 -25.15 12.67 24.32
C LYS A 226 -25.98 12.13 23.16
N SER A 227 -25.50 11.10 22.46
CA SER A 227 -26.22 10.50 21.32
C SER A 227 -26.94 9.23 21.76
N ASP A 228 -28.22 9.10 21.41
CA ASP A 228 -29.01 7.87 21.60
C ASP A 228 -28.47 6.69 20.78
N ASP A 229 -27.68 6.97 19.72
CA ASP A 229 -27.05 5.98 18.85
C ASP A 229 -25.54 6.13 18.83
N LYS A 230 -24.89 5.61 19.89
CA LYS A 230 -23.43 5.65 20.10
C LYS A 230 -22.62 4.98 19.00
N TYR A 231 -23.23 4.13 18.17
CA TYR A 231 -22.55 3.34 17.14
C TYR A 231 -22.69 3.92 15.73
N SER A 232 -23.60 4.87 15.51
CA SER A 232 -23.88 5.36 14.16
C SER A 232 -22.92 6.47 13.70
N ALA A 233 -22.45 7.30 14.61
CA ALA A 233 -21.77 8.55 14.29
C ALA A 233 -20.40 8.36 13.62
N LEU A 234 -19.59 7.39 14.05
CA LEU A 234 -18.27 7.03 13.47
C LEU A 234 -18.26 5.56 13.02
N SER A 235 -19.39 5.09 12.52
CA SER A 235 -19.59 3.67 12.16
C SER A 235 -18.61 3.19 11.08
N GLY A 236 -18.17 4.08 10.19
CA GLY A 236 -17.16 3.77 9.18
C GLY A 236 -15.80 3.48 9.79
N VAL A 237 -15.33 4.33 10.71
CA VAL A 237 -14.05 4.12 11.39
C VAL A 237 -14.10 2.85 12.22
N HIS A 238 -15.17 2.63 13.00
CA HIS A 238 -15.31 1.41 13.81
C HIS A 238 -15.32 0.13 12.99
N LEU A 239 -15.98 0.14 11.82
CA LEU A 239 -15.95 -0.98 10.89
C LEU A 239 -14.53 -1.21 10.35
N ILE A 240 -13.83 -0.15 9.93
CA ILE A 240 -12.45 -0.28 9.44
C ILE A 240 -11.51 -0.80 10.52
N ALA A 241 -11.60 -0.28 11.75
CA ALA A 241 -10.82 -0.77 12.89
C ALA A 241 -11.05 -2.26 13.13
N SER A 242 -12.31 -2.72 13.12
CA SER A 242 -12.67 -4.13 13.26
C SER A 242 -12.07 -5.00 12.14
N LEU A 243 -12.15 -4.54 10.88
CA LEU A 243 -11.62 -5.27 9.73
C LEU A 243 -10.09 -5.35 9.74
N VAL A 244 -9.41 -4.28 10.14
CA VAL A 244 -7.95 -4.26 10.30
C VAL A 244 -7.53 -5.20 11.43
N ASN A 245 -8.19 -5.16 12.59
CA ASN A 245 -7.94 -6.10 13.68
C ASN A 245 -8.10 -7.56 13.24
N ARG A 246 -9.15 -7.86 12.46
CA ARG A 246 -9.37 -9.21 11.91
C ARG A 246 -8.22 -9.64 10.98
N LEU A 247 -7.70 -8.74 10.12
CA LEU A 247 -6.55 -9.02 9.28
C LEU A 247 -5.30 -9.30 10.11
N MET A 248 -5.04 -8.43 11.10
CA MET A 248 -3.83 -8.55 11.94
C MET A 248 -3.84 -9.84 12.77
N LEU A 249 -4.98 -10.23 13.31
CA LEU A 249 -5.13 -11.47 14.07
C LEU A 249 -5.16 -12.71 13.18
N GLY A 250 -5.93 -12.69 12.09
CA GLY A 250 -6.16 -13.85 11.23
C GLY A 250 -4.97 -14.20 10.33
N THR A 251 -4.35 -13.19 9.69
CA THR A 251 -3.26 -13.42 8.73
C THR A 251 -1.89 -13.35 9.38
N PHE A 252 -1.71 -12.46 10.35
CA PHE A 252 -0.42 -12.21 11.00
C PHE A 252 -0.36 -12.68 12.46
N HIS A 253 -1.42 -13.34 12.94
CA HIS A 253 -1.52 -13.89 14.30
C HIS A 253 -1.23 -12.86 15.41
N GLY A 254 -1.51 -11.58 15.15
CA GLY A 254 -1.21 -10.47 16.06
C GLY A 254 0.29 -10.21 16.27
N ARG A 255 1.16 -10.89 15.53
CA ARG A 255 2.61 -10.75 15.64
C ARG A 255 3.13 -9.82 14.54
N PHE A 256 3.35 -8.58 14.89
CA PHE A 256 4.01 -7.59 14.06
C PHE A 256 4.91 -6.70 14.92
N GLU A 257 6.05 -6.31 14.38
CA GLU A 257 6.87 -5.29 15.02
C GLU A 257 6.29 -3.91 14.67
N PRO A 258 6.16 -2.99 15.66
CA PRO A 258 5.58 -1.66 15.45
C PRO A 258 6.19 -0.89 14.28
N LYS A 259 7.52 -1.01 14.08
CA LYS A 259 8.24 -0.34 12.96
C LYS A 259 7.79 -0.77 11.55
N TYR A 260 7.08 -1.90 11.43
CA TYR A 260 6.55 -2.38 10.14
C TYR A 260 5.05 -2.18 10.00
N LEU A 261 4.38 -1.69 11.05
CA LEU A 261 2.93 -1.61 11.08
C LEU A 261 2.38 -0.79 9.92
N GLN A 262 2.98 0.37 9.63
CA GLN A 262 2.55 1.21 8.52
C GLN A 262 2.52 0.44 7.18
N ASN A 263 3.52 -0.38 6.90
CA ASN A 263 3.55 -1.17 5.66
C ASN A 263 2.37 -2.16 5.55
N TYR A 264 1.92 -2.74 6.67
CA TYR A 264 0.74 -3.63 6.68
C TYR A 264 -0.56 -2.84 6.48
N LEU A 265 -0.66 -1.64 7.08
CA LEU A 265 -1.79 -0.75 6.89
C LEU A 265 -1.88 -0.27 5.44
N ASP A 266 -0.76 0.07 4.81
CA ASP A 266 -0.69 0.49 3.41
C ASP A 266 -1.16 -0.60 2.45
N GLU A 267 -0.74 -1.84 2.67
CA GLU A 267 -1.26 -3.01 1.96
C GLU A 267 -2.78 -3.12 2.12
N TYR A 268 -3.30 -2.95 3.34
CA TYR A 268 -4.73 -3.01 3.60
C TYR A 268 -5.47 -1.88 2.87
N VAL A 269 -5.01 -0.64 2.98
CA VAL A 269 -5.57 0.55 2.31
C VAL A 269 -5.58 0.35 0.80
N PHE A 270 -4.48 -0.14 0.21
CA PHE A 270 -4.39 -0.43 -1.23
C PHE A 270 -5.49 -1.38 -1.68
N ARG A 271 -5.69 -2.49 -0.97
CA ARG A 271 -6.71 -3.50 -1.29
C ARG A 271 -8.12 -3.00 -1.03
N PHE A 272 -8.34 -2.34 0.11
CA PHE A 272 -9.65 -1.84 0.51
C PHE A 272 -10.17 -0.78 -0.47
N ASN A 273 -9.34 0.20 -0.83
CA ASN A 273 -9.73 1.26 -1.75
C ASN A 273 -10.02 0.76 -3.18
N ARG A 274 -9.59 -0.47 -3.50
CA ARG A 274 -9.85 -1.14 -4.79
C ARG A 274 -10.80 -2.33 -4.68
N ARG A 275 -11.53 -2.48 -3.55
CA ARG A 275 -12.41 -3.64 -3.30
C ARG A 275 -13.57 -3.77 -4.28
N ASN A 276 -14.03 -2.63 -4.80
CA ASN A 276 -15.14 -2.57 -5.76
C ASN A 276 -14.70 -2.77 -7.22
N SER A 277 -13.41 -3.04 -7.47
CA SER A 277 -12.95 -3.37 -8.81
C SER A 277 -13.58 -4.68 -9.26
N ARG A 278 -14.34 -4.64 -10.36
CA ARG A 278 -14.96 -5.84 -10.95
C ARG A 278 -13.93 -6.86 -11.42
N ASN A 279 -12.71 -6.39 -11.71
CA ASN A 279 -11.63 -7.20 -12.26
C ASN A 279 -10.49 -7.36 -11.26
N VAL A 280 -10.19 -8.60 -10.89
CA VAL A 280 -9.09 -8.93 -9.97
C VAL A 280 -7.73 -8.52 -10.54
N GLY A 281 -7.54 -8.67 -11.85
CA GLY A 281 -6.29 -8.36 -12.54
C GLY A 281 -5.98 -6.86 -12.60
N LYS A 282 -6.97 -5.99 -12.44
CA LYS A 282 -6.73 -4.55 -12.39
C LYS A 282 -5.85 -4.16 -11.19
N LYS A 283 -6.01 -4.82 -10.05
CA LYS A 283 -5.14 -4.62 -8.88
C LYS A 283 -3.72 -5.11 -9.14
N PHE A 284 -3.59 -6.25 -9.82
CA PHE A 284 -2.30 -6.78 -10.26
C PHE A 284 -1.60 -5.81 -11.22
N MET A 285 -2.28 -5.33 -12.26
CA MET A 285 -1.71 -4.33 -13.17
C MET A 285 -1.21 -3.10 -12.40
N ARG A 286 -2.00 -2.58 -11.45
CA ARG A 286 -1.61 -1.40 -10.67
C ARG A 286 -0.36 -1.64 -9.83
N ILE A 287 -0.21 -2.82 -9.18
CA ILE A 287 1.02 -3.10 -8.43
C ILE A 287 2.22 -3.28 -9.35
N VAL A 288 2.06 -3.90 -10.54
CA VAL A 288 3.15 -4.02 -11.51
C VAL A 288 3.61 -2.65 -12.01
N GLN A 289 2.69 -1.72 -12.27
CA GLN A 289 3.02 -0.33 -12.64
C GLN A 289 3.86 0.34 -11.54
N GLN A 290 3.43 0.22 -10.29
CA GLN A 290 4.16 0.81 -9.15
C GLN A 290 5.51 0.14 -8.92
N VAL A 291 5.62 -1.16 -9.13
CA VAL A 291 6.90 -1.89 -9.08
C VAL A 291 7.84 -1.45 -10.20
N ALA A 292 7.34 -1.27 -11.43
CA ALA A 292 8.16 -0.85 -12.56
C ALA A 292 8.75 0.57 -12.40
N SER A 293 8.07 1.44 -11.64
CA SER A 293 8.51 2.80 -11.28
C SER A 293 9.08 2.93 -9.87
N SER A 294 9.25 1.82 -9.14
CA SER A 294 9.78 1.83 -7.78
C SER A 294 11.28 2.11 -7.74
N VAL A 295 11.77 2.48 -6.55
CA VAL A 295 13.21 2.56 -6.26
C VAL A 295 13.72 1.24 -5.69
N GLN A 296 15.04 1.04 -5.79
CA GLN A 296 15.70 -0.12 -5.18
C GLN A 296 15.58 -0.09 -3.67
N ILE A 297 15.17 -1.22 -3.09
CA ILE A 297 15.06 -1.42 -1.65
C ILE A 297 15.82 -2.67 -1.27
N THR A 298 16.82 -2.54 -0.40
CA THR A 298 17.59 -3.67 0.12
C THR A 298 16.93 -4.29 1.35
N CYS A 299 17.22 -5.57 1.61
CA CYS A 299 16.76 -6.23 2.84
C CYS A 299 17.26 -5.50 4.09
N ARG A 300 18.50 -4.99 4.08
CA ARG A 300 19.09 -4.22 5.19
C ARG A 300 18.30 -2.94 5.49
N GLN A 301 17.86 -2.22 4.48
CA GLN A 301 17.03 -1.02 4.66
C GLN A 301 15.66 -1.37 5.26
N ILE A 302 15.06 -2.49 4.84
CA ILE A 302 13.81 -2.96 5.43
C ILE A 302 14.01 -3.31 6.91
N THR A 303 15.02 -4.12 7.24
CA THR A 303 15.25 -4.59 8.62
C THR A 303 15.61 -3.46 9.58
N LYS A 304 16.30 -2.43 9.11
CA LYS A 304 16.60 -1.23 9.91
C LYS A 304 15.44 -0.26 10.06
N GLY A 305 14.31 -0.48 9.34
CA GLY A 305 13.18 0.44 9.36
C GLY A 305 13.48 1.80 8.71
N ILE A 306 14.48 1.85 7.82
CA ILE A 306 14.83 3.11 7.13
C ILE A 306 13.67 3.50 6.21
N GLU A 307 13.13 4.69 6.41
CA GLU A 307 12.24 5.32 5.45
C GLU A 307 13.02 5.61 4.18
N ILE A 308 12.46 5.19 3.05
CA ILE A 308 13.05 5.41 1.73
C ILE A 308 12.10 6.31 1.00
N ASP A 309 12.62 7.42 0.53
CA ASP A 309 11.89 8.26 -0.41
C ASP A 309 11.61 7.43 -1.67
N LEU A 310 10.33 7.17 -1.93
CA LEU A 310 9.89 6.32 -3.03
C LEU A 310 9.95 7.04 -4.39
N LEU A 311 10.45 8.28 -4.39
CA LEU A 311 10.68 9.02 -5.63
C LEU A 311 11.93 8.50 -6.33
N PRO A 312 11.88 8.17 -7.63
CA PRO A 312 13.09 8.08 -8.41
C PRO A 312 13.75 9.48 -8.36
N GLN A 313 14.96 9.55 -7.87
CA GLN A 313 15.79 10.74 -8.09
C GLN A 313 15.99 10.83 -9.62
N ASN A 314 15.46 11.90 -10.21
CA ASN A 314 15.60 12.24 -11.63
C ASN A 314 17.05 12.31 -12.06
#